data_9b57754cc25ef2b88c834a8d922c4085
#
_entry.id   9b57754cc25ef2b88c834a8d922c4085
#
_cell.length_a   1.000
_cell.length_b   1.000
_cell.length_c   1.000
_cell.angle_alpha   90.00
_cell.angle_beta   90.00
_cell.angle_gamma   90.00
#
_symmetry.space_group_name_H-M   'P 1'
#
loop_
_entity.id
_entity.type
_entity.pdbx_description
1 polymer ?
#
loop_
_entity_poly.entity_id
_entity_poly.type
_entity_poly.pdbx_seq_one_letter_code
_entity_poly.pdbx_strand_id
1 'polypeptide(L)'
;MNNVELLKQGYQNFAEGNIEAVLAVWHPEIEWNECKGFPHISGDGLFIGPDAIVQGVLALIPEHFDGFHIDIQELFGTGDKVVMVGHYQGVWKATGKKFNANATHVWTVKDEKATHFFQAVDTAEIVNP
;
A
#
# COMPACT_ATOMS: atom_id res chain seq x y z
N MET A 1 -15.84 13.11 8.00
CA MET A 1 -14.47 13.15 7.43
C MET A 1 -14.57 12.82 5.96
N ASN A 2 -13.93 13.58 5.08
CA ASN A 2 -13.95 13.25 3.67
C ASN A 2 -13.01 12.08 3.36
N ASN A 3 -13.15 11.52 2.16
CA ASN A 3 -12.39 10.32 1.80
C ASN A 3 -10.87 10.55 1.78
N VAL A 4 -10.43 11.72 1.33
CA VAL A 4 -8.99 12.05 1.31
C VAL A 4 -8.42 12.09 2.71
N GLU A 5 -9.12 12.73 3.67
CA GLU A 5 -8.68 12.77 5.07
C GLU A 5 -8.65 11.39 5.70
N LEU A 6 -9.65 10.55 5.37
CA LEU A 6 -9.69 9.18 5.85
C LEU A 6 -8.42 8.41 5.44
N LEU A 7 -8.06 8.49 4.17
CA LEU A 7 -6.88 7.80 3.66
C LEU A 7 -5.58 8.45 4.16
N LYS A 8 -5.54 9.77 4.31
CA LYS A 8 -4.39 10.46 4.88
C LYS A 8 -4.07 9.93 6.28
N GLN A 9 -5.10 9.78 7.12
CA GLN A 9 -4.92 9.19 8.45
C GLN A 9 -4.48 7.73 8.36
N GLY A 10 -4.99 6.99 7.38
CA GLY A 10 -4.57 5.62 7.14
C GLY A 10 -3.06 5.51 6.84
N TYR A 11 -2.55 6.38 5.99
CA TYR A 11 -1.12 6.42 5.70
C TYR A 11 -0.29 6.81 6.93
N GLN A 12 -0.78 7.76 7.72
CA GLN A 12 -0.11 8.15 8.97
C GLN A 12 -0.05 7.00 9.96
N ASN A 13 -1.17 6.28 10.12
CA ASN A 13 -1.23 5.11 11.00
C ASN A 13 -0.29 4.00 10.51
N PHE A 14 -0.22 3.78 9.21
CA PHE A 14 0.70 2.82 8.64
C PHE A 14 2.16 3.20 8.94
N ALA A 15 2.52 4.46 8.75
CA ALA A 15 3.87 4.95 9.01
C ALA A 15 4.27 4.79 10.48
N GLU A 16 3.30 4.88 11.38
CA GLU A 16 3.52 4.73 12.82
C GLU A 16 3.47 3.27 13.29
N GLY A 17 3.18 2.33 12.37
CA GLY A 17 3.04 0.92 12.72
C GLY A 17 1.73 0.58 13.43
N ASN A 18 0.75 1.49 13.42
CA ASN A 18 -0.56 1.26 14.04
C ASN A 18 -1.47 0.52 13.07
N ILE A 19 -1.22 -0.76 12.88
CA ILE A 19 -1.92 -1.57 11.89
C ILE A 19 -3.39 -1.75 12.26
N GLU A 20 -3.73 -1.87 13.53
CA GLU A 20 -5.12 -1.99 13.96
C GLU A 20 -5.96 -0.80 13.47
N ALA A 21 -5.44 0.43 13.59
CA ALA A 21 -6.12 1.61 13.11
C ALA A 21 -6.19 1.66 11.58
N VAL A 22 -5.17 1.16 10.88
CA VAL A 22 -5.20 1.03 9.41
C VAL A 22 -6.35 0.14 8.99
N LEU A 23 -6.47 -1.04 9.59
CA LEU A 23 -7.51 -2.02 9.23
C LEU A 23 -8.92 -1.57 9.60
N ALA A 24 -9.05 -0.68 10.59
CA ALA A 24 -10.36 -0.25 11.08
C ALA A 24 -11.21 0.46 10.01
N VAL A 25 -10.57 1.05 8.99
CA VAL A 25 -11.26 1.74 7.91
C VAL A 25 -11.35 0.91 6.62
N TRP A 26 -11.00 -0.37 6.67
CA TRP A 26 -11.12 -1.27 5.53
C TRP A 26 -12.44 -2.06 5.64
N HIS A 27 -13.10 -2.21 4.50
CA HIS A 27 -14.27 -3.08 4.42
C HIS A 27 -13.84 -4.54 4.67
N PRO A 28 -14.67 -5.37 5.34
CA PRO A 28 -14.31 -6.77 5.59
C PRO A 28 -14.04 -7.60 4.34
N GLU A 29 -14.56 -7.17 3.20
CA GLU A 29 -14.37 -7.84 1.91
C GLU A 29 -13.55 -6.98 0.94
N ILE A 30 -12.68 -6.10 1.45
CA ILE A 30 -11.85 -5.24 0.61
C ILE A 30 -11.07 -6.08 -0.41
N GLU A 31 -11.07 -5.62 -1.67
CA GLU A 31 -10.29 -6.21 -2.74
C GLU A 31 -8.99 -5.43 -2.91
N TRP A 32 -7.88 -6.11 -2.72
CA TRP A 32 -6.55 -5.53 -2.77
C TRP A 32 -5.81 -6.09 -3.96
N ASN A 33 -5.50 -5.22 -4.93
CA ASN A 33 -4.70 -5.59 -6.09
C ASN A 33 -3.28 -5.07 -5.92
N GLU A 34 -2.38 -5.98 -5.56
CA GLU A 34 -0.96 -5.70 -5.54
C GLU A 34 -0.45 -5.72 -6.98
N CYS A 35 0.54 -4.91 -7.30
CA CYS A 35 1.03 -4.84 -8.67
C CYS A 35 1.81 -6.11 -9.05
N LYS A 36 1.71 -6.47 -10.33
CA LYS A 36 2.51 -7.56 -10.88
C LYS A 36 3.99 -7.21 -10.76
N GLY A 37 4.80 -8.21 -10.46
CA GLY A 37 6.24 -8.05 -10.36
C GLY A 37 6.72 -7.50 -9.02
N PHE A 38 5.83 -7.17 -8.09
CA PHE A 38 6.26 -6.76 -6.75
C PHE A 38 6.91 -7.96 -6.06
N PRO A 39 8.14 -7.80 -5.50
CA PRO A 39 8.88 -8.94 -4.95
C PRO A 39 8.13 -9.64 -3.81
N HIS A 40 8.22 -10.95 -3.79
CA HIS A 40 7.66 -11.82 -2.74
C HIS A 40 6.14 -11.85 -2.62
N ILE A 41 5.42 -11.31 -3.60
CA ILE A 41 3.97 -11.41 -3.65
C ILE A 41 3.58 -12.67 -4.42
N SER A 42 2.77 -13.52 -3.81
CA SER A 42 2.33 -14.76 -4.41
C SER A 42 1.10 -14.59 -5.30
N GLY A 43 0.91 -15.53 -6.23
CA GLY A 43 -0.26 -15.58 -7.09
C GLY A 43 -0.33 -14.44 -8.09
N ASP A 44 -1.54 -13.99 -8.37
CA ASP A 44 -1.81 -12.89 -9.30
C ASP A 44 -1.84 -11.51 -8.64
N GLY A 45 -1.56 -11.45 -7.34
CA GLY A 45 -1.56 -10.21 -6.58
C GLY A 45 -2.92 -9.79 -6.06
N LEU A 46 -3.96 -10.60 -6.24
CA LEU A 46 -5.29 -10.29 -5.70
C LEU A 46 -5.48 -10.92 -4.33
N PHE A 47 -5.83 -10.08 -3.37
CA PHE A 47 -6.11 -10.50 -1.98
C PHE A 47 -7.48 -9.96 -1.58
N ILE A 48 -8.28 -10.78 -0.91
CA ILE A 48 -9.63 -10.41 -0.48
C ILE A 48 -9.69 -10.45 1.05
N GLY A 49 -10.06 -9.32 1.64
CA GLY A 49 -10.25 -9.18 3.08
C GLY A 49 -8.97 -8.83 3.83
N PRO A 50 -9.12 -8.19 5.02
CA PRO A 50 -7.97 -7.71 5.78
C PRO A 50 -6.96 -8.78 6.17
N ASP A 51 -7.41 -9.97 6.60
CA ASP A 51 -6.50 -11.03 7.04
C ASP A 51 -5.56 -11.49 5.91
N ALA A 52 -6.13 -11.68 4.70
CA ALA A 52 -5.35 -12.09 3.54
C ALA A 52 -4.31 -11.02 3.16
N ILE A 53 -4.70 -9.76 3.27
CA ILE A 53 -3.81 -8.63 2.95
C ILE A 53 -2.68 -8.52 3.98
N VAL A 54 -3.00 -8.65 5.27
CA VAL A 54 -1.98 -8.62 6.32
C VAL A 54 -0.97 -9.74 6.11
N GLN A 55 -1.43 -10.97 5.92
CA GLN A 55 -0.55 -12.12 5.79
C GLN A 55 0.21 -12.14 4.46
N GLY A 56 -0.44 -11.74 3.38
CA GLY A 56 0.13 -11.83 2.03
C GLY A 56 0.90 -10.60 1.57
N VAL A 57 0.71 -9.45 2.22
CA VAL A 57 1.33 -8.19 1.82
C VAL A 57 2.02 -7.51 2.98
N LEU A 58 1.26 -7.04 3.99
CA LEU A 58 1.81 -6.16 5.02
C LEU A 58 2.86 -6.84 5.90
N ALA A 59 2.64 -8.09 6.29
CA ALA A 59 3.57 -8.83 7.12
C ALA A 59 4.90 -9.12 6.41
N LEU A 60 4.90 -9.16 5.08
CA LEU A 60 6.09 -9.43 4.29
C LEU A 60 7.00 -8.21 4.17
N ILE A 61 6.47 -7.01 4.39
CA ILE A 61 7.26 -5.78 4.24
C ILE A 61 8.48 -5.79 5.19
N PRO A 62 8.32 -5.94 6.52
CA PRO A 62 9.49 -5.95 7.40
C PRO A 62 10.36 -7.20 7.25
N GLU A 63 9.83 -8.30 6.71
CA GLU A 63 10.64 -9.48 6.44
C GLU A 63 11.64 -9.26 5.32
N HIS A 64 11.26 -8.49 4.30
CA HIS A 64 12.04 -8.35 3.06
C HIS A 64 12.67 -6.99 2.86
N PHE A 65 12.23 -5.98 3.62
CA PHE A 65 12.72 -4.61 3.47
C PHE A 65 13.12 -4.01 4.81
N ASP A 66 14.19 -3.22 4.80
CA ASP A 66 14.58 -2.37 5.92
C ASP A 66 14.15 -0.94 5.63
N GLY A 67 13.55 -0.30 6.63
CA GLY A 67 13.18 1.11 6.53
C GLY A 67 12.19 1.44 5.42
N PHE A 68 11.36 0.47 5.03
CA PHE A 68 10.33 0.71 4.02
C PHE A 68 9.41 1.84 4.46
N HIS A 69 9.25 2.84 3.57
CA HIS A 69 8.30 3.91 3.83
C HIS A 69 7.75 4.47 2.51
N ILE A 70 6.61 5.13 2.62
CA ILE A 70 5.93 5.75 1.50
C ILE A 70 6.16 7.26 1.58
N ASP A 71 6.80 7.81 0.54
CA ASP A 71 6.97 9.25 0.40
C ASP A 71 5.82 9.78 -0.45
N ILE A 72 4.83 10.39 0.20
CA ILE A 72 3.62 10.85 -0.48
C ILE A 72 3.87 12.23 -1.09
N GLN A 73 3.73 12.33 -2.41
CA GLN A 73 3.88 13.58 -3.14
C GLN A 73 2.53 14.27 -3.36
N GLU A 74 1.50 13.49 -3.69
CA GLU A 74 0.16 14.02 -3.93
C GLU A 74 -0.86 13.04 -3.36
N LEU A 75 -1.92 13.60 -2.80
CA LEU A 75 -3.06 12.82 -2.31
C LEU A 75 -4.32 13.62 -2.62
N PHE A 76 -5.16 13.10 -3.49
CA PHE A 76 -6.36 13.80 -3.94
C PHE A 76 -7.47 12.82 -4.24
N GLY A 77 -8.68 13.32 -4.38
CA GLY A 77 -9.82 12.44 -4.63
C GLY A 77 -10.93 13.11 -5.40
N THR A 78 -11.77 12.28 -6.00
CA THR A 78 -13.00 12.70 -6.66
C THR A 78 -14.02 11.57 -6.55
N GLY A 79 -15.26 11.91 -6.15
CA GLY A 79 -16.31 10.92 -5.92
C GLY A 79 -15.86 9.93 -4.85
N ASP A 80 -15.93 8.64 -5.18
CA ASP A 80 -15.52 7.56 -4.27
C ASP A 80 -14.05 7.14 -4.45
N LYS A 81 -13.27 7.85 -5.28
CA LYS A 81 -11.88 7.52 -5.55
C LYS A 81 -10.92 8.44 -4.81
N VAL A 82 -9.84 7.87 -4.30
CA VAL A 82 -8.71 8.61 -3.73
C VAL A 82 -7.44 8.08 -4.37
N VAL A 83 -6.60 9.01 -4.84
CA VAL A 83 -5.35 8.69 -5.54
C VAL A 83 -4.17 9.21 -4.74
N MET A 84 -3.19 8.36 -4.53
CA MET A 84 -1.89 8.71 -3.97
C MET A 84 -0.85 8.59 -5.07
N VAL A 85 -0.02 9.62 -5.23
CA VAL A 85 1.17 9.59 -6.10
C VAL A 85 2.38 9.84 -5.22
N GLY A 86 3.36 8.97 -5.30
CA GLY A 86 4.55 9.09 -4.47
C GLY A 86 5.62 8.07 -4.80
N HIS A 87 6.40 7.73 -3.79
CA HIS A 87 7.51 6.79 -3.93
C HIS A 87 7.52 5.78 -2.78
N TYR A 88 7.98 4.58 -3.08
CA TYR A 88 8.40 3.61 -2.08
C TYR A 88 9.90 3.72 -1.92
N GLN A 89 10.37 3.84 -0.69
CA GLN A 89 11.78 3.97 -0.35
C GLN A 89 12.15 2.97 0.74
N GLY A 90 13.38 2.51 0.71
CA GLY A 90 13.88 1.56 1.69
C GLY A 90 15.09 0.81 1.15
N VAL A 91 15.42 -0.30 1.82
CA VAL A 91 16.49 -1.21 1.40
C VAL A 91 15.89 -2.59 1.21
N TRP A 92 16.11 -3.20 0.04
CA TRP A 92 15.70 -4.58 -0.18
C TRP A 92 16.77 -5.50 0.41
N LYS A 93 16.38 -6.32 1.39
CA LYS A 93 17.33 -7.16 2.13
C LYS A 93 18.06 -8.15 1.23
N ALA A 94 17.39 -8.66 0.18
CA ALA A 94 17.99 -9.63 -0.72
C ALA A 94 19.23 -9.08 -1.44
N THR A 95 19.30 -7.78 -1.72
CA THR A 95 20.41 -7.15 -2.41
C THR A 95 21.24 -6.22 -1.53
N GLY A 96 20.68 -5.76 -0.41
CA GLY A 96 21.29 -4.73 0.42
C GLY A 96 21.31 -3.34 -0.21
N LYS A 97 20.60 -3.13 -1.30
CA LYS A 97 20.62 -1.86 -2.04
C LYS A 97 19.41 -1.00 -1.68
N LYS A 98 19.64 0.30 -1.60
CA LYS A 98 18.57 1.28 -1.44
C LYS A 98 17.80 1.41 -2.74
N PHE A 99 16.49 1.59 -2.62
CA PHE A 99 15.62 1.83 -3.77
C PHE A 99 14.76 3.06 -3.54
N ASN A 100 14.30 3.63 -4.66
CA ASN A 100 13.35 4.73 -4.70
C ASN A 100 12.49 4.52 -5.94
N ALA A 101 11.32 3.94 -5.75
CA ALA A 101 10.46 3.50 -6.84
C ALA A 101 9.18 4.34 -6.89
N ASN A 102 8.78 4.76 -8.09
CA ASN A 102 7.48 5.41 -8.26
C ASN A 102 6.37 4.47 -7.83
N ALA A 103 5.40 5.00 -7.12
CA ALA A 103 4.24 4.23 -6.65
C ALA A 103 2.98 5.08 -6.76
N THR A 104 1.91 4.46 -7.23
CA THR A 104 0.60 5.08 -7.33
C THR A 104 -0.44 4.14 -6.74
N HIS A 105 -1.29 4.68 -5.88
CA HIS A 105 -2.40 3.94 -5.29
C HIS A 105 -3.72 4.54 -5.74
N VAL A 106 -4.68 3.69 -6.09
CA VAL A 106 -6.06 4.11 -6.33
C VAL A 106 -6.96 3.35 -5.36
N TRP A 107 -7.58 4.09 -4.48
CA TRP A 107 -8.53 3.55 -3.51
C TRP A 107 -9.95 3.83 -3.96
N THR A 108 -10.87 2.91 -3.66
CA THR A 108 -12.31 3.18 -3.70
C THR A 108 -12.81 3.18 -2.27
N VAL A 109 -13.52 4.24 -1.88
CA VAL A 109 -14.02 4.42 -0.52
C VAL A 109 -15.52 4.64 -0.59
N LYS A 110 -16.28 3.82 0.13
CA LYS A 110 -17.75 3.92 0.23
C LYS A 110 -18.16 3.82 1.69
N ASP A 111 -19.03 4.72 2.13
CA ASP A 111 -19.53 4.75 3.51
C ASP A 111 -18.38 4.72 4.52
N GLU A 112 -17.36 5.51 4.28
CA GLU A 112 -16.17 5.64 5.13
C GLU A 112 -15.38 4.34 5.29
N LYS A 113 -15.51 3.41 4.33
CA LYS A 113 -14.72 2.17 4.30
C LYS A 113 -14.05 2.01 2.94
N ALA A 114 -12.77 1.65 2.95
CA ALA A 114 -12.05 1.33 1.73
C ALA A 114 -12.51 -0.04 1.24
N THR A 115 -13.06 -0.08 0.02
CA THR A 115 -13.60 -1.31 -0.58
C THR A 115 -12.68 -1.90 -1.62
N HIS A 116 -11.83 -1.09 -2.24
CA HIS A 116 -10.89 -1.52 -3.27
C HIS A 116 -9.58 -0.75 -3.15
N PHE A 117 -8.49 -1.44 -3.43
CA PHE A 117 -7.16 -0.87 -3.54
C PHE A 117 -6.47 -1.42 -4.77
N PHE A 118 -5.85 -0.54 -5.53
CA PHE A 118 -5.02 -0.89 -6.67
C PHE A 118 -3.70 -0.12 -6.57
N GLN A 119 -2.57 -0.78 -6.89
CA GLN A 119 -1.31 -0.06 -6.97
C GLN A 119 -0.58 -0.36 -8.28
N ALA A 120 0.19 0.62 -8.73
CA ALA A 120 1.17 0.47 -9.78
C ALA A 120 2.51 0.96 -9.24
N VAL A 121 3.54 0.14 -9.35
CA VAL A 121 4.88 0.43 -8.81
C VAL A 121 5.92 0.13 -9.88
N ASP A 122 6.93 0.98 -9.96
CA ASP A 122 8.09 0.73 -10.79
C ASP A 122 8.97 -0.33 -10.12
N THR A 123 8.59 -1.58 -10.28
CA THR A 123 9.22 -2.70 -9.58
C THR A 123 10.66 -2.92 -10.00
N ALA A 124 11.05 -2.52 -11.21
CA ALA A 124 12.43 -2.60 -11.66
C ALA A 124 13.37 -1.79 -10.76
N GLU A 125 12.89 -0.64 -10.25
CA GLU A 125 13.67 0.21 -9.35
C GLU A 125 13.83 -0.40 -7.95
N ILE A 126 13.06 -1.42 -7.63
CA ILE A 126 13.23 -2.17 -6.37
C ILE A 126 14.19 -3.33 -6.58
N VAL A 127 13.98 -4.13 -7.63
CA VAL A 127 14.76 -5.35 -7.84
C VAL A 127 16.10 -5.10 -8.52
N ASN A 128 16.23 -4.01 -9.27
CA ASN A 128 17.48 -3.61 -9.96
C ASN A 128 17.71 -2.10 -9.81
N PRO A 129 17.81 -1.58 -8.59
CA PRO A 129 17.96 -0.14 -8.37
C PRO A 129 19.27 0.42 -8.91
#